data_a355169a5452fb251239e62707d33cab
#
_entry.id   a355169a5452fb251239e62707d33cab
#
_cell.length_a   1.000
_cell.length_b   1.000
_cell.length_c   1.000
_cell.angle_alpha   90.00
_cell.angle_beta   90.00
_cell.angle_gamma   90.00
#
_symmetry.space_group_name_H-M   'P 1'
#
loop_
_entity.id
_entity.type
_entity.pdbx_description
1 polymer ?
#
loop_
_entity_poly.entity_id
_entity_poly.type
_entity_poly.pdbx_seq_one_letter_code
_entity_poly.pdbx_strand_id
1 'polypeptide(L)'
;MAPSLPSGPLKVPGPEGFRVDLLSCSPDLLDLTWDQLRTLIIVRESGTALAAAKVLGREQSSVQKQLDILNRNFQELTGELLVVKQGRGKNFLFTPTGLDVVERARATFADWLQGIADSRRRLGSTLTVGTTEFTLGFLGRVWERVAPRLMEQEVELKVVHVRTRDFWTRLDSNQVDLLCGGLAADTAAERVAPDYDFLEWHREGLALLTNLPVRELAAKTVSVDRLRNLPLVIPSRGVITDFVERWYGPDFRSQLQISAEIDDIYYGLALLRSRMTYGCMLCARSIGQAAVDGRLPTSDDFRLIDLADGFAPTLQLISGVFARKGERETYDASHPLNILWDAFRDEAASGRPLPL
;
A
#
# COMPACT_ATOMS: atom_id res chain seq x y z
N MET A 1 -46.50 11.98 25.56
CA MET A 1 -46.10 10.65 26.07
C MET A 1 -44.70 10.42 25.53
N ALA A 2 -43.68 10.49 26.39
CA ALA A 2 -42.34 10.10 26.03
C ALA A 2 -42.29 8.58 25.82
N PRO A 3 -41.61 8.05 24.78
CA PRO A 3 -41.46 6.61 24.64
C PRO A 3 -40.69 6.07 25.85
N SER A 4 -41.33 5.09 26.55
CA SER A 4 -40.65 4.36 27.63
C SER A 4 -39.45 3.62 27.06
N LEU A 5 -38.24 3.92 27.53
CA LEU A 5 -37.06 3.14 27.26
C LEU A 5 -37.30 1.67 27.67
N PRO A 6 -36.82 0.70 26.87
CA PRO A 6 -36.95 -0.71 27.23
C PRO A 6 -36.22 -0.96 28.57
N SER A 7 -36.92 -1.51 29.52
CA SER A 7 -36.45 -1.80 30.90
C SER A 7 -35.61 -3.07 31.00
N GLY A 8 -34.76 -3.36 30.04
CA GLY A 8 -33.89 -4.54 30.05
C GLY A 8 -32.45 -4.17 29.69
N PRO A 9 -31.46 -4.99 30.11
CA PRO A 9 -30.05 -4.73 29.77
C PRO A 9 -29.83 -4.73 28.26
N LEU A 10 -29.06 -3.73 27.80
CA LEU A 10 -28.63 -3.63 26.41
C LEU A 10 -27.69 -4.81 26.09
N LYS A 11 -28.14 -5.68 25.17
CA LYS A 11 -27.36 -6.84 24.73
C LYS A 11 -26.70 -6.52 23.39
N VAL A 12 -25.38 -6.51 23.36
CA VAL A 12 -24.60 -6.38 22.13
C VAL A 12 -24.16 -7.78 21.69
N PRO A 13 -24.53 -8.22 20.47
CA PRO A 13 -24.03 -9.49 19.96
C PRO A 13 -22.52 -9.36 19.69
N GLY A 14 -21.72 -10.20 20.34
CA GLY A 14 -20.29 -10.37 20.02
C GLY A 14 -20.09 -11.42 18.94
N PRO A 15 -18.86 -11.59 18.43
CA PRO A 15 -18.53 -12.64 17.48
C PRO A 15 -18.88 -14.02 18.08
N GLU A 16 -19.52 -14.86 17.27
CA GLU A 16 -19.89 -16.25 17.59
C GLU A 16 -20.63 -16.46 18.93
N GLY A 17 -21.74 -15.73 19.12
CA GLY A 17 -22.64 -15.97 20.21
C GLY A 17 -22.21 -15.42 21.57
N PHE A 18 -21.08 -14.74 21.68
CA PHE A 18 -20.70 -14.01 22.88
C PHE A 18 -21.56 -12.75 23.02
N ARG A 19 -22.38 -12.69 24.05
CA ARG A 19 -23.24 -11.54 24.35
C ARG A 19 -22.65 -10.76 25.51
N VAL A 20 -22.30 -9.50 25.24
CA VAL A 20 -21.88 -8.55 26.27
C VAL A 20 -23.12 -7.80 26.75
N ASP A 21 -23.38 -7.86 28.04
CA ASP A 21 -24.39 -7.04 28.69
C ASP A 21 -23.74 -5.73 29.16
N LEU A 22 -23.96 -4.65 28.38
CA LEU A 22 -23.35 -3.36 28.65
C LEU A 22 -23.77 -2.76 30.00
N LEU A 23 -24.97 -3.15 30.54
CA LEU A 23 -25.41 -2.66 31.84
C LEU A 23 -24.74 -3.39 33.00
N SER A 24 -24.13 -4.54 32.77
CA SER A 24 -23.31 -5.24 33.75
C SER A 24 -21.86 -4.81 33.80
N CYS A 25 -21.41 -4.00 32.83
CA CYS A 25 -20.06 -3.42 32.84
C CYS A 25 -19.92 -2.38 33.96
N SER A 26 -18.69 -2.26 34.50
CA SER A 26 -18.39 -1.21 35.49
C SER A 26 -18.62 0.18 34.87
N PRO A 27 -19.30 1.10 35.59
CA PRO A 27 -19.45 2.49 35.16
C PRO A 27 -18.11 3.14 34.81
N ASP A 28 -17.04 2.84 35.56
CA ASP A 28 -15.71 3.41 35.36
C ASP A 28 -15.12 3.05 33.98
N LEU A 29 -15.50 1.87 33.45
CA LEU A 29 -15.14 1.48 32.08
C LEU A 29 -16.00 2.21 31.04
N LEU A 30 -17.30 2.35 31.30
CA LEU A 30 -18.23 3.01 30.37
C LEU A 30 -18.06 4.53 30.33
N ASP A 31 -17.53 5.12 31.39
CA ASP A 31 -17.21 6.56 31.47
C ASP A 31 -15.91 6.94 30.73
N LEU A 32 -15.19 5.95 30.16
CA LEU A 32 -14.04 6.23 29.31
C LEU A 32 -14.47 6.91 28.02
N THR A 33 -13.84 8.05 27.73
CA THR A 33 -14.08 8.75 26.47
C THR A 33 -13.00 8.45 25.43
N TRP A 34 -13.37 8.49 24.16
CA TRP A 34 -12.43 8.37 23.03
C TRP A 34 -11.29 9.39 23.13
N ASP A 35 -11.58 10.58 23.62
CA ASP A 35 -10.60 11.65 23.78
C ASP A 35 -9.58 11.34 24.88
N GLN A 36 -9.98 10.68 25.94
CA GLN A 36 -9.08 10.19 26.99
C GLN A 36 -8.14 9.11 26.44
N LEU A 37 -8.67 8.14 25.69
CA LEU A 37 -7.88 7.08 25.06
C LEU A 37 -6.90 7.66 24.04
N ARG A 38 -7.34 8.60 23.19
CA ARG A 38 -6.48 9.34 22.27
C ARG A 38 -5.37 10.07 22.99
N THR A 39 -5.69 10.73 24.10
CA THR A 39 -4.69 11.45 24.91
C THR A 39 -3.65 10.48 25.46
N LEU A 40 -4.07 9.32 25.97
CA LEU A 40 -3.17 8.28 26.47
C LEU A 40 -2.21 7.78 25.41
N ILE A 41 -2.72 7.49 24.20
CA ILE A 41 -1.92 7.07 23.04
C ILE A 41 -0.86 8.12 22.69
N ILE A 42 -1.26 9.39 22.55
CA ILE A 42 -0.34 10.48 22.17
C ILE A 42 0.71 10.72 23.25
N VAL A 43 0.34 10.60 24.52
CA VAL A 43 1.31 10.71 25.63
C VAL A 43 2.32 9.56 25.57
N ARG A 44 1.91 8.35 25.21
CA ARG A 44 2.82 7.22 25.00
C ARG A 44 3.84 7.48 23.89
N GLU A 45 3.39 8.06 22.79
CA GLU A 45 4.23 8.38 21.63
C GLU A 45 5.17 9.57 21.90
N SER A 46 4.66 10.58 22.59
CA SER A 46 5.37 11.85 22.82
C SER A 46 6.24 11.84 24.07
N GLY A 47 6.04 10.88 24.97
CA GLY A 47 6.77 10.69 26.21
C GLY A 47 6.39 11.66 27.35
N THR A 48 6.01 12.91 27.06
CA THR A 48 5.69 13.93 28.05
C THR A 48 4.35 14.60 27.82
N ALA A 49 3.72 15.12 28.89
CA ALA A 49 2.47 15.88 28.76
C ALA A 49 2.62 17.15 27.92
N LEU A 50 3.79 17.81 27.98
CA LEU A 50 4.04 19.00 27.18
C LEU A 50 4.14 18.71 25.68
N ALA A 51 4.84 17.63 25.31
CA ALA A 51 4.96 17.22 23.92
C ALA A 51 3.59 16.74 23.38
N ALA A 52 2.87 15.94 24.17
CA ALA A 52 1.51 15.51 23.83
C ALA A 52 0.54 16.70 23.66
N ALA A 53 0.61 17.69 24.52
CA ALA A 53 -0.22 18.88 24.45
C ALA A 53 0.00 19.64 23.13
N LYS A 54 1.26 19.76 22.68
CA LYS A 54 1.59 20.37 21.37
C LYS A 54 0.97 19.59 20.21
N VAL A 55 1.08 18.27 20.23
CA VAL A 55 0.48 17.40 19.18
C VAL A 55 -1.04 17.50 19.17
N LEU A 56 -1.66 17.57 20.36
CA LEU A 56 -3.12 17.65 20.52
C LEU A 56 -3.69 19.06 20.33
N GLY A 57 -2.85 20.10 20.22
CA GLY A 57 -3.30 21.49 20.16
C GLY A 57 -3.98 21.96 21.46
N ARG A 58 -3.47 21.54 22.64
CA ARG A 58 -4.07 21.76 23.96
C ARG A 58 -3.07 22.30 24.96
N GLU A 59 -3.59 22.74 26.11
CA GLU A 59 -2.78 23.08 27.26
C GLU A 59 -2.27 21.83 27.99
N GLN A 60 -1.04 21.90 28.52
CA GLN A 60 -0.44 20.79 29.27
C GLN A 60 -1.29 20.36 30.48
N SER A 61 -1.93 21.31 31.15
CA SER A 61 -2.83 21.09 32.30
C SER A 61 -4.05 20.22 31.89
N SER A 62 -4.57 20.43 30.69
CA SER A 62 -5.68 19.63 30.15
C SER A 62 -5.26 18.17 29.93
N VAL A 63 -4.08 17.95 29.34
CA VAL A 63 -3.52 16.59 29.15
C VAL A 63 -3.32 15.91 30.50
N GLN A 64 -2.75 16.63 31.48
CA GLN A 64 -2.54 16.12 32.83
C GLN A 64 -3.87 15.68 33.48
N LYS A 65 -4.89 16.55 33.43
CA LYS A 65 -6.22 16.25 33.96
C LYS A 65 -6.85 15.00 33.34
N GLN A 66 -6.70 14.81 32.04
CA GLN A 66 -7.17 13.64 31.34
C GLN A 66 -6.49 12.35 31.87
N LEU A 67 -5.17 12.39 32.04
CA LEU A 67 -4.41 11.24 32.58
C LEU A 67 -4.79 10.96 34.05
N ASP A 68 -5.03 11.99 34.86
CA ASP A 68 -5.43 11.80 36.24
C ASP A 68 -6.82 11.16 36.36
N ILE A 69 -7.75 11.51 35.46
CA ILE A 69 -9.07 10.87 35.38
C ILE A 69 -8.92 9.40 34.96
N LEU A 70 -8.15 9.13 33.89
CA LEU A 70 -7.88 7.75 33.43
C LEU A 70 -7.27 6.89 34.55
N ASN A 71 -6.26 7.40 35.21
CA ASN A 71 -5.63 6.71 36.32
C ASN A 71 -6.63 6.38 37.45
N ARG A 72 -7.51 7.32 37.80
CA ARG A 72 -8.53 7.09 38.82
C ARG A 72 -9.49 5.97 38.38
N ASN A 73 -10.04 6.08 37.19
CA ASN A 73 -10.99 5.06 36.70
C ASN A 73 -10.35 3.65 36.67
N PHE A 74 -9.10 3.55 36.20
CA PHE A 74 -8.41 2.28 36.19
C PHE A 74 -7.95 1.79 37.55
N GLN A 75 -7.62 2.69 38.47
CA GLN A 75 -7.34 2.33 39.87
C GLN A 75 -8.60 1.69 40.53
N GLU A 76 -9.79 2.21 40.22
CA GLU A 76 -11.05 1.64 40.71
C GLU A 76 -11.42 0.33 40.03
N LEU A 77 -11.14 0.20 38.72
CA LEU A 77 -11.41 -1.02 37.94
C LEU A 77 -10.47 -2.18 38.24
N THR A 78 -9.16 -1.93 38.32
CA THR A 78 -8.12 -2.95 38.30
C THR A 78 -7.19 -2.91 39.51
N GLY A 79 -7.28 -1.89 40.34
CA GLY A 79 -6.33 -1.64 41.40
C GLY A 79 -4.99 -1.06 40.95
N GLU A 80 -4.84 -0.73 39.67
CA GLU A 80 -3.57 -0.25 39.07
C GLU A 80 -3.73 1.09 38.37
N LEU A 81 -2.66 1.88 38.39
CA LEU A 81 -2.55 3.09 37.55
C LEU A 81 -2.10 2.69 36.13
N LEU A 82 -2.53 3.45 35.13
CA LEU A 82 -2.02 3.26 33.76
C LEU A 82 -0.65 3.94 33.54
N VAL A 83 -0.48 5.11 34.11
CA VAL A 83 0.73 5.93 33.95
C VAL A 83 1.19 6.52 35.27
N VAL A 84 2.51 6.54 35.47
CA VAL A 84 3.14 7.12 36.66
C VAL A 84 4.03 8.29 36.23
N LYS A 85 3.89 9.42 36.89
CA LYS A 85 4.68 10.64 36.66
C LYS A 85 6.02 10.55 37.38
N GLN A 86 7.13 10.60 36.66
CA GLN A 86 8.47 10.52 37.24
C GLN A 86 9.04 11.85 37.74
N GLY A 87 8.30 12.94 37.63
CA GLY A 87 8.72 14.29 38.04
C GLY A 87 8.53 15.32 36.93
N ARG A 88 8.87 16.59 37.25
CA ARG A 88 8.68 17.71 36.32
C ARG A 88 9.62 17.58 35.11
N GLY A 89 9.06 17.55 33.89
CA GLY A 89 9.83 17.46 32.65
C GLY A 89 10.36 16.06 32.30
N LYS A 90 10.08 15.02 33.10
CA LYS A 90 10.43 13.64 32.79
C LYS A 90 9.32 12.92 32.05
N ASN A 91 9.70 11.87 31.34
CA ASN A 91 8.77 10.99 30.63
C ASN A 91 7.79 10.31 31.61
N PHE A 92 6.58 10.04 31.12
CA PHE A 92 5.66 9.17 31.83
C PHE A 92 6.13 7.72 31.77
N LEU A 93 6.06 7.04 32.91
CA LEU A 93 6.25 5.60 32.97
C LEU A 93 4.88 4.92 32.82
N PHE A 94 4.74 4.07 31.82
CA PHE A 94 3.54 3.27 31.63
C PHE A 94 3.68 1.96 32.39
N THR A 95 2.63 1.58 33.10
CA THR A 95 2.51 0.25 33.71
C THR A 95 2.27 -0.80 32.61
N PRO A 96 2.45 -2.11 32.91
CA PRO A 96 2.05 -3.17 31.96
C PRO A 96 0.59 -3.03 31.51
N THR A 97 -0.34 -2.79 32.45
CA THR A 97 -1.76 -2.52 32.17
C THR A 97 -1.94 -1.27 31.29
N GLY A 98 -1.18 -0.22 31.56
CA GLY A 98 -1.20 1.01 30.74
C GLY A 98 -0.74 0.78 29.30
N LEU A 99 0.25 -0.08 29.07
CA LEU A 99 0.70 -0.46 27.74
C LEU A 99 -0.36 -1.29 27.01
N ASP A 100 -0.99 -2.26 27.69
CA ASP A 100 -2.05 -3.09 27.10
C ASP A 100 -3.26 -2.23 26.73
N VAL A 101 -3.66 -1.28 27.57
CA VAL A 101 -4.75 -0.34 27.27
C VAL A 101 -4.44 0.52 26.05
N VAL A 102 -3.20 1.02 25.91
CA VAL A 102 -2.78 1.77 24.71
C VAL A 102 -2.93 0.93 23.44
N GLU A 103 -2.45 -0.30 23.44
CA GLU A 103 -2.52 -1.18 22.26
C GLU A 103 -3.98 -1.56 21.93
N ARG A 104 -4.80 -1.87 22.94
CA ARG A 104 -6.24 -2.11 22.74
C ARG A 104 -6.97 -0.88 22.20
N ALA A 105 -6.68 0.29 22.73
CA ALA A 105 -7.27 1.54 22.24
C ALA A 105 -6.90 1.79 20.77
N ARG A 106 -5.63 1.58 20.40
CA ARG A 106 -5.18 1.70 18.99
C ARG A 106 -5.94 0.72 18.09
N ALA A 107 -6.01 -0.53 18.48
CA ALA A 107 -6.73 -1.56 17.71
C ALA A 107 -8.20 -1.19 17.55
N THR A 108 -8.87 -0.72 18.61
CA THR A 108 -10.27 -0.29 18.57
C THR A 108 -10.48 0.91 17.64
N PHE A 109 -9.62 1.93 17.69
CA PHE A 109 -9.68 3.06 16.74
C PHE A 109 -9.50 2.61 15.30
N ALA A 110 -8.54 1.72 15.05
CA ALA A 110 -8.30 1.18 13.71
C ALA A 110 -9.52 0.39 13.19
N ASP A 111 -10.10 -0.46 14.03
CA ASP A 111 -11.28 -1.25 13.69
C ASP A 111 -12.50 -0.37 13.36
N TRP A 112 -12.74 0.67 14.16
CA TRP A 112 -13.82 1.62 13.88
C TRP A 112 -13.63 2.37 12.56
N LEU A 113 -12.43 2.89 12.33
CA LEU A 113 -12.11 3.59 11.08
C LEU A 113 -12.26 2.65 9.88
N GLN A 114 -11.81 1.41 10.03
CA GLN A 114 -11.97 0.38 9.01
C GLN A 114 -13.45 0.06 8.77
N GLY A 115 -14.25 -0.15 9.82
CA GLY A 115 -15.67 -0.43 9.72
C GLY A 115 -16.47 0.69 9.04
N ILE A 116 -16.11 1.96 9.31
CA ILE A 116 -16.70 3.12 8.62
C ILE A 116 -16.30 3.13 7.13
N ALA A 117 -15.03 2.87 6.82
CA ALA A 117 -14.55 2.79 5.44
C ALA A 117 -15.24 1.66 4.67
N ASP A 118 -15.36 0.49 5.29
CA ASP A 118 -16.04 -0.67 4.71
C ASP A 118 -17.55 -0.41 4.47
N SER A 119 -18.19 0.32 5.38
CA SER A 119 -19.58 0.74 5.20
C SER A 119 -19.74 1.67 4.00
N ARG A 120 -18.87 2.68 3.88
CA ARG A 120 -18.86 3.61 2.72
C ARG A 120 -18.60 2.88 1.41
N ARG A 121 -17.69 1.89 1.43
CA ARG A 121 -17.40 1.05 0.27
C ARG A 121 -18.62 0.25 -0.16
N ARG A 122 -19.27 -0.46 0.77
CA ARG A 122 -20.50 -1.22 0.48
C ARG A 122 -21.62 -0.36 -0.08
N LEU A 123 -21.70 0.90 0.31
CA LEU A 123 -22.66 1.88 -0.23
C LEU A 123 -22.21 2.46 -1.58
N GLY A 124 -20.99 2.14 -2.04
CA GLY A 124 -20.46 2.63 -3.31
C GLY A 124 -20.16 4.15 -3.32
N SER A 125 -20.16 4.83 -2.18
CA SER A 125 -19.92 6.28 -2.13
C SER A 125 -18.44 6.67 -2.23
N THR A 126 -17.53 5.72 -2.11
CA THR A 126 -16.09 5.95 -2.24
C THR A 126 -15.46 4.76 -2.92
N LEU A 127 -14.58 5.01 -3.89
CA LEU A 127 -13.77 3.99 -4.56
C LEU A 127 -12.30 4.41 -4.48
N THR A 128 -11.46 3.57 -3.89
CA THR A 128 -10.03 3.83 -3.74
C THR A 128 -9.23 2.92 -4.66
N VAL A 129 -8.47 3.50 -5.58
CA VAL A 129 -7.62 2.77 -6.52
C VAL A 129 -6.15 2.99 -6.18
N GLY A 130 -5.46 1.92 -5.85
CA GLY A 130 -4.00 1.89 -5.74
C GLY A 130 -3.37 1.78 -7.12
N THR A 131 -2.33 2.56 -7.38
CA THR A 131 -1.63 2.54 -8.68
C THR A 131 -0.14 2.83 -8.51
N THR A 132 0.65 2.36 -9.46
CA THR A 132 2.03 2.80 -9.63
C THR A 132 2.09 3.96 -10.64
N GLU A 133 3.22 4.67 -10.71
CA GLU A 133 3.44 5.71 -11.71
C GLU A 133 3.26 5.21 -13.15
N PHE A 134 3.62 3.96 -13.44
CA PHE A 134 3.55 3.39 -14.79
C PHE A 134 2.16 2.90 -15.20
N THR A 135 1.25 2.72 -14.25
CA THR A 135 -0.13 2.28 -14.51
C THR A 135 -1.14 3.42 -14.41
N LEU A 136 -0.70 4.60 -13.94
CA LEU A 136 -1.57 5.76 -13.76
C LEU A 136 -2.18 6.23 -15.08
N GLY A 137 -1.41 6.25 -16.16
CA GLY A 137 -1.92 6.66 -17.47
C GLY A 137 -3.01 5.72 -18.00
N PHE A 138 -2.91 4.40 -17.73
CA PHE A 138 -3.96 3.44 -18.08
C PHE A 138 -5.24 3.70 -17.26
N LEU A 139 -5.10 3.91 -15.96
CA LEU A 139 -6.21 4.31 -15.10
C LEU A 139 -6.87 5.61 -15.58
N GLY A 140 -6.08 6.59 -16.02
CA GLY A 140 -6.60 7.86 -16.55
C GLY A 140 -7.53 7.65 -17.74
N ARG A 141 -7.13 6.84 -18.73
CA ARG A 141 -7.98 6.53 -19.89
C ARG A 141 -9.26 5.77 -19.51
N VAL A 142 -9.17 4.87 -18.55
CA VAL A 142 -10.34 4.15 -18.04
C VAL A 142 -11.28 5.12 -17.32
N TRP A 143 -10.72 6.01 -16.49
CA TRP A 143 -11.48 7.03 -15.77
C TRP A 143 -12.26 7.96 -16.70
N GLU A 144 -11.64 8.45 -17.78
CA GLU A 144 -12.31 9.33 -18.76
C GLU A 144 -13.60 8.74 -19.30
N ARG A 145 -13.71 7.42 -19.40
CA ARG A 145 -14.92 6.73 -19.89
C ARG A 145 -16.04 6.65 -18.87
N VAL A 146 -15.70 6.52 -17.59
CA VAL A 146 -16.68 6.22 -16.54
C VAL A 146 -16.95 7.41 -15.62
N ALA A 147 -16.10 8.45 -15.66
CA ALA A 147 -16.21 9.62 -14.81
C ALA A 147 -17.60 10.26 -14.81
N PRO A 148 -18.26 10.51 -15.95
CA PRO A 148 -19.59 11.11 -15.95
C PRO A 148 -20.60 10.28 -15.15
N ARG A 149 -20.60 8.94 -15.35
CA ARG A 149 -21.51 8.03 -14.67
C ARG A 149 -21.24 7.95 -13.17
N LEU A 150 -19.97 7.92 -12.76
CA LEU A 150 -19.61 7.86 -11.36
C LEU A 150 -19.84 9.20 -10.64
N MET A 151 -19.68 10.32 -11.34
CA MET A 151 -20.02 11.64 -10.82
C MET A 151 -21.53 11.81 -10.60
N GLU A 152 -22.38 11.31 -11.53
CA GLU A 152 -23.83 11.28 -11.35
C GLU A 152 -24.27 10.46 -10.12
N GLN A 153 -23.48 9.45 -9.76
CA GLN A 153 -23.71 8.62 -8.56
C GLN A 153 -23.06 9.22 -7.30
N GLU A 154 -22.48 10.42 -7.38
CA GLU A 154 -21.75 11.07 -6.27
C GLU A 154 -20.62 10.22 -5.69
N VAL A 155 -19.96 9.41 -6.53
CA VAL A 155 -18.84 8.55 -6.12
C VAL A 155 -17.56 9.35 -5.98
N GLU A 156 -16.94 9.30 -4.81
CA GLU A 156 -15.62 9.87 -4.56
C GLU A 156 -14.53 8.88 -5.01
N LEU A 157 -13.82 9.18 -6.11
CA LEU A 157 -12.64 8.42 -6.49
C LEU A 157 -11.40 8.92 -5.73
N LYS A 158 -10.73 8.02 -5.05
CA LYS A 158 -9.42 8.24 -4.44
C LYS A 158 -8.35 7.45 -5.19
N VAL A 159 -7.31 8.14 -5.64
CA VAL A 159 -6.15 7.49 -6.25
C VAL A 159 -4.97 7.57 -5.29
N VAL A 160 -4.38 6.42 -4.98
CA VAL A 160 -3.29 6.30 -4.01
C VAL A 160 -2.09 5.67 -4.70
N HIS A 161 -0.93 6.32 -4.60
CA HIS A 161 0.32 5.70 -5.04
C HIS A 161 0.67 4.53 -4.12
N VAL A 162 0.87 3.34 -4.70
CA VAL A 162 1.20 2.12 -3.97
C VAL A 162 2.48 1.53 -4.55
N ARG A 163 3.45 1.25 -3.70
CA ARG A 163 4.65 0.53 -4.10
C ARG A 163 4.35 -0.96 -4.26
N THR A 164 4.96 -1.61 -5.23
CA THR A 164 4.71 -3.03 -5.55
C THR A 164 4.80 -3.95 -4.33
N ARG A 165 5.76 -3.71 -3.43
CA ARG A 165 5.93 -4.49 -2.19
C ARG A 165 4.73 -4.43 -1.24
N ASP A 166 3.94 -3.36 -1.30
CA ASP A 166 2.82 -3.09 -0.38
C ASP A 166 1.47 -3.49 -1.01
N PHE A 167 1.47 -4.03 -2.25
CA PHE A 167 0.28 -4.33 -3.03
C PHE A 167 -0.73 -5.16 -2.27
N TRP A 168 -0.34 -6.36 -1.89
CA TRP A 168 -1.24 -7.31 -1.25
C TRP A 168 -1.70 -6.81 0.11
N THR A 169 -0.77 -6.28 0.91
CA THR A 169 -1.10 -5.71 2.23
C THR A 169 -2.14 -4.59 2.12
N ARG A 170 -2.03 -3.72 1.11
CA ARG A 170 -3.00 -2.64 0.90
C ARG A 170 -4.36 -3.14 0.45
N LEU A 171 -4.38 -4.15 -0.42
CA LEU A 171 -5.61 -4.76 -0.92
C LEU A 171 -6.31 -5.55 0.19
N ASP A 172 -5.58 -6.41 0.90
CA ASP A 172 -6.11 -7.29 1.96
C ASP A 172 -6.58 -6.50 3.19
N SER A 173 -5.90 -5.40 3.52
CA SER A 173 -6.30 -4.51 4.62
C SER A 173 -7.39 -3.51 4.25
N ASN A 174 -8.03 -3.67 3.09
CA ASN A 174 -9.09 -2.78 2.62
C ASN A 174 -8.68 -1.29 2.48
N GLN A 175 -7.39 -0.99 2.35
CA GLN A 175 -6.91 0.37 2.12
C GLN A 175 -7.14 0.83 0.68
N VAL A 176 -7.23 -0.12 -0.24
CA VAL A 176 -7.62 0.10 -1.63
C VAL A 176 -8.67 -0.93 -2.06
N ASP A 177 -9.52 -0.56 -3.00
CA ASP A 177 -10.57 -1.41 -3.55
C ASP A 177 -10.10 -2.14 -4.81
N LEU A 178 -9.34 -1.44 -5.62
CA LEU A 178 -8.66 -1.95 -6.80
C LEU A 178 -7.20 -1.57 -6.75
N LEU A 179 -6.37 -2.39 -7.39
CA LEU A 179 -4.94 -2.15 -7.45
C LEU A 179 -4.46 -2.33 -8.89
N CYS A 180 -3.90 -1.26 -9.45
CA CYS A 180 -3.29 -1.26 -10.77
C CYS A 180 -1.78 -1.39 -10.64
N GLY A 181 -1.21 -2.43 -11.22
CA GLY A 181 0.24 -2.65 -11.13
C GLY A 181 0.72 -3.88 -11.87
N GLY A 182 1.99 -4.20 -11.68
CA GLY A 182 2.64 -5.34 -12.30
C GLY A 182 3.24 -6.31 -11.31
N LEU A 183 3.38 -7.54 -11.72
CA LEU A 183 4.07 -8.60 -10.99
C LEU A 183 4.93 -9.45 -11.93
N ALA A 184 5.94 -10.10 -11.35
CA ALA A 184 6.74 -11.09 -12.04
C ALA A 184 6.03 -12.45 -11.98
N ALA A 185 5.72 -13.01 -13.14
CA ALA A 185 5.10 -14.32 -13.23
C ALA A 185 5.90 -15.27 -14.13
N ASP A 186 5.90 -16.54 -13.79
CA ASP A 186 6.40 -17.59 -14.65
C ASP A 186 5.41 -17.77 -15.82
N THR A 187 5.94 -17.86 -17.04
CA THR A 187 5.13 -18.11 -18.24
C THR A 187 4.43 -19.45 -18.22
N ALA A 188 4.95 -20.41 -17.44
CA ALA A 188 4.36 -21.73 -17.25
C ALA A 188 3.27 -21.77 -16.16
N ALA A 189 3.07 -20.68 -15.39
CA ALA A 189 2.05 -20.66 -14.35
C ALA A 189 0.64 -20.63 -14.95
N GLU A 190 -0.21 -21.57 -14.53
CA GLU A 190 -1.61 -21.61 -14.99
C GLU A 190 -2.43 -20.39 -14.55
N ARG A 191 -2.08 -19.80 -13.38
CA ARG A 191 -2.73 -18.61 -12.83
C ARG A 191 -1.68 -17.68 -12.23
N VAL A 192 -1.80 -16.43 -12.58
CA VAL A 192 -0.84 -15.38 -12.19
C VAL A 192 -1.05 -14.92 -10.76
N ALA A 193 -2.30 -14.81 -10.31
CA ALA A 193 -2.66 -14.37 -8.97
C ALA A 193 -3.90 -15.14 -8.48
N PRO A 194 -3.74 -16.41 -8.01
CA PRO A 194 -4.88 -17.30 -7.71
C PRO A 194 -5.77 -16.81 -6.56
N ASP A 195 -5.22 -16.02 -5.65
CA ASP A 195 -5.90 -15.52 -4.45
C ASP A 195 -6.67 -14.21 -4.68
N TYR A 196 -6.61 -13.67 -5.90
CA TYR A 196 -7.24 -12.40 -6.28
C TYR A 196 -8.03 -12.55 -7.58
N ASP A 197 -9.00 -11.66 -7.78
CA ASP A 197 -9.56 -11.43 -9.10
C ASP A 197 -8.57 -10.58 -9.88
N PHE A 198 -8.14 -11.06 -11.03
CA PHE A 198 -7.10 -10.43 -11.83
C PHE A 198 -7.55 -10.26 -13.27
N LEU A 199 -7.39 -9.06 -13.81
CA LEU A 199 -7.59 -8.73 -15.21
C LEU A 199 -6.26 -8.23 -15.79
N GLU A 200 -5.64 -9.06 -16.61
CA GLU A 200 -4.43 -8.72 -17.34
C GLU A 200 -4.74 -7.75 -18.49
N TRP A 201 -3.91 -6.73 -18.66
CA TRP A 201 -3.96 -5.86 -19.83
C TRP A 201 -2.66 -5.79 -20.61
N HIS A 202 -1.53 -6.17 -20.02
CA HIS A 202 -0.24 -6.15 -20.69
C HIS A 202 0.71 -7.19 -20.13
N ARG A 203 1.55 -7.73 -21.03
CA ARG A 203 2.57 -8.71 -20.70
C ARG A 203 3.82 -8.41 -21.49
N GLU A 204 4.97 -8.35 -20.86
CA GLU A 204 6.25 -8.06 -21.49
C GLU A 204 7.44 -8.68 -20.76
N GLY A 205 8.58 -8.75 -21.48
CA GLY A 205 9.87 -9.09 -20.90
C GLY A 205 10.58 -7.88 -20.28
N LEU A 206 11.70 -8.15 -19.62
CA LEU A 206 12.63 -7.13 -19.21
C LEU A 206 13.64 -6.81 -20.33
N ALA A 207 14.24 -5.64 -20.25
CA ALA A 207 15.31 -5.19 -21.11
C ALA A 207 16.37 -4.41 -20.31
N LEU A 208 17.52 -4.19 -20.92
CA LEU A 208 18.56 -3.34 -20.39
C LEU A 208 18.54 -2.00 -21.12
N LEU A 209 18.35 -0.93 -20.38
CA LEU A 209 18.62 0.42 -20.87
C LEU A 209 20.06 0.79 -20.49
N THR A 210 20.89 1.16 -21.46
CA THR A 210 22.31 1.37 -21.24
C THR A 210 22.85 2.67 -21.85
N ASN A 211 23.78 3.29 -21.14
CA ASN A 211 24.63 4.37 -21.63
C ASN A 211 26.08 3.91 -21.94
N LEU A 212 26.34 2.59 -21.89
CA LEU A 212 27.64 2.03 -22.28
C LEU A 212 27.94 2.30 -23.75
N PRO A 213 29.18 2.64 -24.12
CA PRO A 213 29.58 2.75 -25.50
C PRO A 213 29.37 1.46 -26.29
N VAL A 214 29.08 1.56 -27.59
CA VAL A 214 28.87 0.38 -28.46
C VAL A 214 30.06 -0.59 -28.44
N ARG A 215 31.26 -0.08 -28.32
CA ARG A 215 32.49 -0.88 -28.23
C ARG A 215 32.54 -1.81 -27.00
N GLU A 216 31.85 -1.44 -25.91
CA GLU A 216 31.82 -2.22 -24.68
C GLU A 216 30.63 -3.19 -24.68
N LEU A 217 29.52 -2.79 -25.28
CA LEU A 217 28.33 -3.63 -25.42
C LEU A 217 27.70 -3.44 -26.82
N ALA A 218 28.22 -4.18 -27.81
CA ALA A 218 27.73 -4.10 -29.20
C ALA A 218 26.46 -4.96 -29.43
N ALA A 219 26.16 -5.90 -28.54
CA ALA A 219 25.05 -6.82 -28.69
C ALA A 219 23.71 -6.08 -28.62
N LYS A 220 22.75 -6.49 -29.49
CA LYS A 220 21.35 -6.04 -29.42
C LYS A 220 20.52 -6.90 -28.48
N THR A 221 21.03 -8.08 -28.14
CA THR A 221 20.37 -9.04 -27.24
C THR A 221 21.43 -9.65 -26.33
N VAL A 222 21.13 -9.78 -25.07
CA VAL A 222 22.00 -10.34 -24.03
C VAL A 222 21.25 -11.44 -23.29
N SER A 223 21.90 -12.58 -23.07
CA SER A 223 21.33 -13.63 -22.20
C SER A 223 21.41 -13.20 -20.73
N VAL A 224 20.47 -13.68 -19.93
CA VAL A 224 20.41 -13.38 -18.51
C VAL A 224 21.72 -13.76 -17.79
N ASP A 225 22.39 -14.87 -18.18
CA ASP A 225 23.69 -15.27 -17.63
C ASP A 225 24.78 -14.22 -17.76
N ARG A 226 24.75 -13.41 -18.80
CA ARG A 226 25.74 -12.38 -19.06
C ARG A 226 25.57 -11.15 -18.18
N LEU A 227 24.42 -11.01 -17.48
CA LEU A 227 24.21 -9.90 -16.54
C LEU A 227 25.29 -9.85 -15.45
N ARG A 228 25.87 -11.00 -15.09
CA ARG A 228 26.97 -11.09 -14.10
C ARG A 228 28.20 -10.27 -14.49
N ASN A 229 28.39 -10.05 -15.78
CA ASN A 229 29.56 -9.37 -16.32
C ASN A 229 29.29 -7.92 -16.74
N LEU A 230 28.11 -7.40 -16.43
CA LEU A 230 27.69 -6.04 -16.77
C LEU A 230 27.55 -5.19 -15.51
N PRO A 231 27.99 -3.92 -15.55
CA PRO A 231 27.73 -2.99 -14.45
C PRO A 231 26.22 -2.66 -14.43
N LEU A 232 25.52 -3.14 -13.40
CA LEU A 232 24.07 -3.04 -13.32
C LEU A 232 23.61 -1.91 -12.41
N VAL A 233 22.56 -1.21 -12.85
CA VAL A 233 21.73 -0.33 -12.04
C VAL A 233 20.39 -1.02 -11.86
N ILE A 234 20.04 -1.37 -10.63
CA ILE A 234 18.84 -2.14 -10.34
C ILE A 234 18.02 -1.46 -9.24
N PRO A 235 16.68 -1.62 -9.24
CA PRO A 235 15.89 -1.22 -8.09
C PRO A 235 16.30 -2.01 -6.84
N SER A 236 16.33 -1.33 -5.70
CA SER A 236 16.64 -1.97 -4.41
C SER A 236 15.54 -2.97 -4.00
N ARG A 237 14.31 -2.77 -4.48
CA ARG A 237 13.11 -3.57 -4.19
C ARG A 237 12.08 -3.44 -5.31
N GLY A 238 11.17 -4.42 -5.40
CA GLY A 238 10.02 -4.39 -6.30
C GLY A 238 10.12 -5.43 -7.41
N VAL A 239 9.21 -5.37 -8.36
CA VAL A 239 9.02 -6.41 -9.38
C VAL A 239 10.29 -6.77 -10.15
N ILE A 240 11.14 -5.79 -10.47
CA ILE A 240 12.41 -6.03 -11.18
C ILE A 240 13.39 -6.81 -10.30
N THR A 241 13.44 -6.47 -9.01
CA THR A 241 14.27 -7.18 -8.03
C THR A 241 13.77 -8.63 -7.86
N ASP A 242 12.44 -8.85 -7.88
CA ASP A 242 11.84 -10.20 -7.83
C ASP A 242 12.29 -11.06 -9.01
N PHE A 243 12.44 -10.48 -10.23
CA PHE A 243 13.02 -11.20 -11.38
C PHE A 243 14.46 -11.62 -11.09
N VAL A 244 15.28 -10.69 -10.63
CA VAL A 244 16.70 -10.94 -10.37
C VAL A 244 16.87 -12.00 -9.28
N GLU A 245 16.06 -11.93 -8.23
CA GLU A 245 16.07 -12.89 -7.13
C GLU A 245 15.63 -14.30 -7.58
N ARG A 246 14.62 -14.38 -8.46
CA ARG A 246 14.20 -15.67 -9.04
C ARG A 246 15.24 -16.28 -9.97
N TRP A 247 16.01 -15.46 -10.70
CA TRP A 247 17.05 -15.92 -11.61
C TRP A 247 18.35 -16.33 -10.89
N TYR A 248 18.77 -15.59 -9.87
CA TYR A 248 20.07 -15.73 -9.24
C TYR A 248 20.01 -16.18 -7.76
N GLY A 249 18.79 -16.28 -7.21
CA GLY A 249 18.59 -16.57 -5.79
C GLY A 249 18.69 -15.35 -4.88
N PRO A 250 18.44 -15.53 -3.56
CA PRO A 250 18.41 -14.42 -2.59
C PRO A 250 19.76 -13.69 -2.45
N ASP A 251 20.86 -14.39 -2.75
CA ASP A 251 22.22 -13.84 -2.65
C ASP A 251 22.71 -13.21 -3.98
N PHE A 252 21.80 -12.83 -4.88
CA PHE A 252 22.14 -12.27 -6.19
C PHE A 252 23.10 -11.07 -6.13
N ARG A 253 23.04 -10.28 -5.05
CA ARG A 253 23.92 -9.12 -4.84
C ARG A 253 25.42 -9.50 -4.80
N SER A 254 25.73 -10.71 -4.38
CA SER A 254 27.11 -11.22 -4.38
C SER A 254 27.55 -11.78 -5.75
N GLN A 255 26.59 -12.05 -6.64
CA GLN A 255 26.83 -12.66 -7.95
C GLN A 255 26.85 -11.67 -9.11
N LEU A 256 26.27 -10.48 -8.91
CA LEU A 256 26.10 -9.44 -9.93
C LEU A 256 26.99 -8.23 -9.64
N GLN A 257 27.44 -7.56 -10.69
CA GLN A 257 28.16 -6.29 -10.58
C GLN A 257 27.17 -5.15 -10.45
N ILE A 258 26.72 -4.85 -9.24
CA ILE A 258 25.76 -3.78 -8.98
C ILE A 258 26.51 -2.48 -8.79
N SER A 259 26.41 -1.57 -9.78
CA SER A 259 27.02 -0.23 -9.76
C SER A 259 26.19 0.77 -8.96
N ALA A 260 24.88 0.59 -8.94
CA ALA A 260 23.96 1.39 -8.11
C ALA A 260 22.67 0.62 -7.82
N GLU A 261 22.17 0.78 -6.61
CA GLU A 261 20.81 0.43 -6.25
C GLU A 261 19.96 1.70 -6.19
N ILE A 262 18.75 1.65 -6.75
CA ILE A 262 17.86 2.80 -6.89
C ILE A 262 16.50 2.47 -6.28
N ASP A 263 15.80 3.48 -5.75
CA ASP A 263 14.43 3.34 -5.24
C ASP A 263 13.37 3.75 -6.27
N ASP A 264 13.79 4.47 -7.32
CA ASP A 264 12.93 5.04 -8.32
C ASP A 264 13.58 4.96 -9.70
N ILE A 265 12.80 4.60 -10.73
CA ILE A 265 13.29 4.43 -12.12
C ILE A 265 13.76 5.77 -12.71
N TYR A 266 13.07 6.89 -12.38
CA TYR A 266 13.46 8.22 -12.88
C TYR A 266 14.79 8.66 -12.31
N TYR A 267 15.08 8.29 -11.05
CA TYR A 267 16.40 8.50 -10.47
C TYR A 267 17.46 7.69 -11.21
N GLY A 268 17.18 6.45 -11.56
CA GLY A 268 18.06 5.61 -12.37
C GLY A 268 18.35 6.20 -13.76
N LEU A 269 17.31 6.70 -14.44
CA LEU A 269 17.46 7.42 -15.71
C LEU A 269 18.34 8.66 -15.56
N ALA A 270 18.11 9.47 -14.52
CA ALA A 270 18.90 10.66 -14.24
C ALA A 270 20.37 10.32 -13.93
N LEU A 271 20.60 9.23 -13.17
CA LEU A 271 21.93 8.75 -12.82
C LEU A 271 22.73 8.36 -14.08
N LEU A 272 22.13 7.56 -14.98
CA LEU A 272 22.76 7.17 -16.24
C LEU A 272 22.96 8.38 -17.17
N ARG A 273 21.98 9.30 -17.25
CA ARG A 273 22.07 10.52 -18.07
C ARG A 273 23.20 11.45 -17.61
N SER A 274 23.41 11.56 -16.30
CA SER A 274 24.48 12.39 -15.74
C SER A 274 25.86 11.87 -16.04
N ARG A 275 25.98 10.63 -16.55
CA ARG A 275 27.25 9.91 -16.77
C ARG A 275 28.10 9.75 -15.50
N MET A 276 27.50 9.95 -14.32
CA MET A 276 28.15 9.61 -13.04
C MET A 276 28.32 8.10 -12.91
N THR A 277 27.44 7.33 -13.54
CA THR A 277 27.50 5.88 -13.65
C THR A 277 27.37 5.46 -15.11
N TYR A 278 28.29 4.60 -15.55
CA TYR A 278 28.17 3.90 -16.81
C TYR A 278 27.71 2.47 -16.51
N GLY A 279 26.64 2.03 -17.18
CA GLY A 279 26.10 0.70 -16.92
C GLY A 279 24.79 0.40 -17.65
N CYS A 280 24.15 -0.64 -17.17
CA CYS A 280 22.91 -1.14 -17.71
C CYS A 280 21.83 -1.10 -16.62
N MET A 281 20.74 -0.38 -16.85
CA MET A 281 19.59 -0.39 -15.96
C MET A 281 18.61 -1.47 -16.41
N LEU A 282 18.29 -2.40 -15.53
CA LEU A 282 17.27 -3.41 -15.77
C LEU A 282 15.89 -2.77 -15.58
N CYS A 283 15.05 -2.86 -16.60
CA CYS A 283 13.71 -2.25 -16.58
C CYS A 283 12.71 -3.04 -17.44
N ALA A 284 11.43 -2.74 -17.30
CA ALA A 284 10.41 -3.21 -18.22
C ALA A 284 10.75 -2.74 -19.66
N ARG A 285 10.53 -3.60 -20.66
CA ARG A 285 10.89 -3.30 -22.04
C ARG A 285 10.18 -2.04 -22.55
N SER A 286 8.92 -1.85 -22.22
CA SER A 286 8.12 -0.67 -22.58
C SER A 286 8.72 0.63 -22.01
N ILE A 287 9.22 0.60 -20.78
CA ILE A 287 9.90 1.73 -20.11
C ILE A 287 11.22 2.06 -20.82
N GLY A 288 12.02 1.03 -21.09
CA GLY A 288 13.26 1.22 -21.83
C GLY A 288 13.03 1.77 -23.24
N GLN A 289 11.98 1.30 -23.93
CA GLN A 289 11.60 1.83 -25.26
C GLN A 289 11.12 3.29 -25.16
N ALA A 290 10.30 3.63 -24.15
CA ALA A 290 9.85 5.01 -23.94
C ALA A 290 11.02 5.96 -23.65
N ALA A 291 12.05 5.46 -22.97
CA ALA A 291 13.27 6.21 -22.73
C ALA A 291 14.03 6.47 -24.03
N VAL A 292 14.22 5.47 -24.89
CA VAL A 292 14.90 5.62 -26.18
C VAL A 292 14.09 6.48 -27.14
N ASP A 293 12.77 6.40 -27.12
CA ASP A 293 11.87 7.23 -27.95
C ASP A 293 11.77 8.69 -27.48
N GLY A 294 12.45 9.07 -26.39
CA GLY A 294 12.41 10.44 -25.84
C GLY A 294 11.12 10.79 -25.13
N ARG A 295 10.24 9.81 -24.81
CA ARG A 295 9.02 10.02 -24.02
C ARG A 295 9.29 10.15 -22.53
N LEU A 296 10.46 9.73 -22.07
CA LEU A 296 10.95 9.91 -20.70
C LEU A 296 12.19 10.82 -20.74
N PRO A 297 12.52 11.50 -19.61
CA PRO A 297 13.67 12.41 -19.55
C PRO A 297 15.00 11.62 -19.63
N THR A 298 15.54 11.50 -20.83
CA THR A 298 16.73 10.72 -21.18
C THR A 298 17.77 11.55 -21.95
N SER A 299 18.85 10.91 -22.39
CA SER A 299 19.81 11.44 -23.34
C SER A 299 19.78 10.62 -24.64
N ASP A 300 20.22 11.25 -25.75
CA ASP A 300 20.24 10.63 -27.09
C ASP A 300 21.18 9.42 -27.19
N ASP A 301 22.05 9.22 -26.20
CA ASP A 301 23.03 8.12 -26.17
C ASP A 301 22.49 6.81 -25.60
N PHE A 302 21.25 6.79 -25.15
CA PHE A 302 20.67 5.57 -24.55
C PHE A 302 20.32 4.54 -25.59
N ARG A 303 20.59 3.28 -25.27
CA ARG A 303 20.28 2.13 -26.12
C ARG A 303 19.50 1.10 -25.33
N LEU A 304 18.53 0.48 -25.98
CA LEU A 304 17.78 -0.65 -25.47
C LEU A 304 18.42 -1.95 -25.94
N ILE A 305 18.68 -2.86 -25.01
CA ILE A 305 19.22 -4.18 -25.26
C ILE A 305 18.18 -5.20 -24.77
N ASP A 306 17.70 -6.05 -25.65
CA ASP A 306 16.73 -7.07 -25.28
C ASP A 306 17.40 -8.20 -24.45
N LEU A 307 16.69 -8.77 -23.51
CA LEU A 307 17.11 -9.97 -22.82
C LEU A 307 16.63 -11.20 -23.60
N ALA A 308 17.57 -12.10 -23.90
CA ALA A 308 17.23 -13.36 -24.54
C ALA A 308 16.65 -14.34 -23.52
N ASP A 309 15.59 -15.01 -23.92
CA ASP A 309 15.05 -16.16 -23.18
C ASP A 309 16.12 -17.26 -23.12
N GLY A 310 16.32 -17.87 -21.99
CA GLY A 310 17.33 -18.93 -21.80
C GLY A 310 17.51 -19.32 -20.33
N PHE A 311 16.75 -18.70 -19.45
CA PHE A 311 16.77 -18.99 -18.03
C PHE A 311 15.46 -19.68 -17.62
N ALA A 312 15.57 -20.72 -16.80
CA ALA A 312 14.39 -21.28 -16.12
C ALA A 312 14.35 -20.73 -14.69
N PRO A 313 13.24 -20.13 -14.22
CA PRO A 313 11.98 -20.00 -14.94
C PRO A 313 11.97 -18.85 -15.97
N THR A 314 11.20 -19.02 -17.05
CA THR A 314 10.94 -17.93 -18.01
C THR A 314 9.95 -16.96 -17.38
N LEU A 315 10.44 -15.80 -16.97
CA LEU A 315 9.63 -14.80 -16.27
C LEU A 315 9.16 -13.69 -17.22
N GLN A 316 7.95 -13.24 -17.00
CA GLN A 316 7.39 -12.05 -17.66
C GLN A 316 6.83 -11.09 -16.63
N LEU A 317 6.92 -9.81 -16.93
CA LEU A 317 6.20 -8.76 -16.23
C LEU A 317 4.77 -8.74 -16.75
N ILE A 318 3.83 -8.99 -15.88
CA ILE A 318 2.40 -8.96 -16.20
C ILE A 318 1.79 -7.79 -15.47
N SER A 319 1.15 -6.90 -16.21
CA SER A 319 0.46 -5.73 -15.68
C SER A 319 -1.04 -5.90 -15.79
N GLY A 320 -1.76 -5.46 -14.77
CA GLY A 320 -3.20 -5.61 -14.71
C GLY A 320 -3.84 -4.87 -13.55
N VAL A 321 -5.13 -5.11 -13.38
CA VAL A 321 -5.90 -4.68 -12.21
C VAL A 321 -6.26 -5.89 -11.36
N PHE A 322 -6.16 -5.70 -10.05
CA PHE A 322 -6.43 -6.72 -9.04
C PHE A 322 -7.57 -6.24 -8.14
N ALA A 323 -8.43 -7.17 -7.76
CA ALA A 323 -9.45 -7.01 -6.73
C ALA A 323 -9.38 -8.19 -5.76
N ARG A 324 -9.96 -8.05 -4.57
CA ARG A 324 -10.11 -9.17 -3.65
C ARG A 324 -10.99 -10.25 -4.28
N LYS A 325 -10.62 -11.51 -4.03
CA LYS A 325 -11.29 -12.67 -4.60
C LYS A 325 -12.77 -12.68 -4.27
N GLY A 326 -13.61 -12.73 -5.32
CA GLY A 326 -15.06 -12.83 -5.19
C GLY A 326 -15.77 -11.58 -4.62
N GLU A 327 -15.05 -10.52 -4.25
CA GLU A 327 -15.69 -9.30 -3.71
C GLU A 327 -16.63 -8.66 -4.73
N ARG A 328 -16.23 -8.60 -5.97
CA ARG A 328 -17.00 -8.01 -7.07
C ARG A 328 -18.35 -8.69 -7.27
N GLU A 329 -18.42 -9.99 -6.99
CA GLU A 329 -19.63 -10.79 -7.12
C GLU A 329 -20.65 -10.48 -6.02
N THR A 330 -20.22 -9.85 -4.93
CA THR A 330 -21.11 -9.42 -3.82
C THR A 330 -21.89 -8.15 -4.14
N TYR A 331 -21.51 -7.44 -5.20
CA TYR A 331 -22.11 -6.18 -5.64
C TYR A 331 -22.85 -6.34 -6.97
N ASP A 332 -23.85 -5.53 -7.18
CA ASP A 332 -24.54 -5.48 -8.47
C ASP A 332 -23.70 -4.80 -9.57
N ALA A 333 -24.15 -4.89 -10.82
CA ALA A 333 -23.44 -4.30 -11.97
C ALA A 333 -23.40 -2.77 -11.97
N SER A 334 -24.22 -2.10 -11.16
CA SER A 334 -24.25 -0.63 -11.02
C SER A 334 -23.29 -0.13 -9.94
N HIS A 335 -22.71 -1.03 -9.14
CA HIS A 335 -21.74 -0.66 -8.11
C HIS A 335 -20.47 -0.07 -8.75
N PRO A 336 -19.91 1.02 -8.21
CA PRO A 336 -18.74 1.71 -8.78
C PRO A 336 -17.55 0.82 -9.06
N LEU A 337 -17.29 -0.16 -8.20
CA LEU A 337 -16.21 -1.13 -8.39
C LEU A 337 -16.39 -1.95 -9.66
N ASN A 338 -17.62 -2.45 -9.93
CA ASN A 338 -17.92 -3.21 -11.14
C ASN A 338 -17.92 -2.33 -12.38
N ILE A 339 -18.43 -1.10 -12.30
CA ILE A 339 -18.38 -0.13 -13.40
C ILE A 339 -16.93 0.12 -13.82
N LEU A 340 -16.05 0.40 -12.86
CA LEU A 340 -14.63 0.67 -13.14
C LEU A 340 -13.91 -0.58 -13.65
N TRP A 341 -14.19 -1.76 -13.07
CA TRP A 341 -13.62 -3.03 -13.52
C TRP A 341 -14.00 -3.36 -14.98
N ASP A 342 -15.26 -3.17 -15.36
CA ASP A 342 -15.72 -3.41 -16.73
C ASP A 342 -15.07 -2.44 -17.71
N ALA A 343 -14.88 -1.18 -17.32
CA ALA A 343 -14.12 -0.23 -18.12
C ALA A 343 -12.64 -0.59 -18.28
N PHE A 344 -12.01 -1.19 -17.26
CA PHE A 344 -10.67 -1.77 -17.38
C PHE A 344 -10.64 -2.91 -18.40
N ARG A 345 -11.66 -3.79 -18.39
CA ARG A 345 -11.78 -4.89 -19.34
C ARG A 345 -11.91 -4.38 -20.78
N ASP A 346 -12.74 -3.37 -20.99
CA ASP A 346 -12.96 -2.78 -22.30
C ASP A 346 -11.71 -2.09 -22.83
N GLU A 347 -10.98 -1.37 -21.95
CA GLU A 347 -9.72 -0.73 -22.34
C GLU A 347 -8.64 -1.77 -22.65
N ALA A 348 -8.51 -2.83 -21.86
CA ALA A 348 -7.59 -3.94 -22.12
C ALA A 348 -7.88 -4.61 -23.48
N ALA A 349 -9.16 -4.84 -23.79
CA ALA A 349 -9.59 -5.42 -25.05
C ALA A 349 -9.36 -4.51 -26.28
N SER A 350 -9.18 -3.21 -26.06
CA SER A 350 -8.94 -2.24 -27.16
C SER A 350 -7.59 -2.40 -27.84
N GLY A 351 -6.65 -3.11 -27.21
CA GLY A 351 -5.28 -3.33 -27.75
C GLY A 351 -4.43 -2.07 -27.87
N ARG A 352 -4.84 -0.96 -27.25
CA ARG A 352 -4.07 0.29 -27.28
C ARG A 352 -2.78 0.15 -26.48
N PRO A 353 -1.64 0.74 -26.95
CA PRO A 353 -0.41 0.70 -26.19
C PRO A 353 -0.57 1.38 -24.83
N LEU A 354 0.23 0.93 -23.85
CA LEU A 354 0.25 1.56 -22.53
C LEU A 354 0.65 3.03 -22.66
N PRO A 355 -0.08 3.96 -22.04
CA PRO A 355 0.33 5.35 -21.94
C PRO A 355 1.41 5.44 -20.86
N LEU A 356 2.63 5.75 -21.28
CA LEU A 356 3.79 6.02 -20.41
C LEU A 356 4.05 7.50 -20.36
#